data_206987c2bd547b89ad3a49ef7fd739ac
#
_entry.id   206987c2bd547b89ad3a49ef7fd739ac
#
_cell.length_a   1.000
_cell.length_b   1.000
_cell.length_c   1.000
_cell.angle_alpha   90.00
_cell.angle_beta   90.00
_cell.angle_gamma   90.00
#
_symmetry.space_group_name_H-M   'P 1'
#
loop_
_entity.id
_entity.type
_entity.pdbx_description
1 polymer ?
#
loop_
_entity_poly.entity_id
_entity_poly.type
_entity_poly.pdbx_seq_one_letter_code
_entity_poly.pdbx_strand_id
1 'polypeptide(L)'
;MIWKKEGLKDPAKQPKRGSIWFNDGSCIRLRPLFKDHVWSYDFVADRTHDGRPLRILPLINEYSRECLTLEVRRKFKAPDVIEVLAGQFLKKGLPGHIRSDNGPEFTARADRQWQEKFNDQNLFIEPGSPWENGYNESFNGKLRDELLNGEIFNSLKEAQILTERWRREYNEFRPHSALNYKPPAPSAILPKEQVQIPVRLTY
;
A
#
# COMPACT_ATOMS: atom_id res chain seq x y z
N MET A 1 -20.70 32.77 -23.87
CA MET A 1 -19.29 32.38 -23.57
C MET A 1 -18.73 33.41 -22.59
N ILE A 2 -18.84 33.12 -21.29
CA ILE A 2 -18.45 34.04 -20.19
C ILE A 2 -16.95 34.17 -20.08
N TRP A 3 -16.18 33.08 -20.24
CA TRP A 3 -14.75 33.00 -20.11
C TRP A 3 -13.93 33.99 -20.96
N LYS A 4 -14.35 34.25 -22.21
CA LYS A 4 -13.69 35.23 -23.08
C LYS A 4 -13.90 36.67 -22.65
N LYS A 5 -15.03 37.00 -21.98
CA LYS A 5 -15.31 38.36 -21.49
C LYS A 5 -14.48 38.73 -20.26
N GLU A 6 -14.12 37.74 -19.44
CA GLU A 6 -13.37 37.91 -18.20
C GLU A 6 -11.85 37.82 -18.39
N GLY A 7 -11.36 37.73 -19.64
CA GLY A 7 -9.91 37.65 -19.93
C GLY A 7 -9.23 36.36 -19.44
N LEU A 8 -10.02 35.35 -19.03
CA LEU A 8 -9.50 34.06 -18.59
C LEU A 8 -9.09 33.24 -19.81
N LYS A 9 -7.82 32.94 -19.92
CA LYS A 9 -7.29 32.02 -20.94
C LYS A 9 -7.46 30.59 -20.43
N ASP A 10 -8.08 29.73 -21.24
CA ASP A 10 -8.00 28.29 -21.01
C ASP A 10 -6.53 27.89 -20.93
N PRO A 11 -6.12 27.15 -19.89
CA PRO A 11 -4.75 26.63 -19.84
C PRO A 11 -4.53 25.81 -21.10
N ALA A 12 -3.49 26.17 -21.87
CA ALA A 12 -3.09 25.40 -23.04
C ALA A 12 -2.94 23.93 -22.64
N LYS A 13 -3.64 23.01 -23.35
CA LYS A 13 -3.41 21.58 -23.15
C LYS A 13 -1.93 21.32 -23.27
N GLN A 14 -1.31 20.90 -22.18
CA GLN A 14 0.08 20.48 -22.24
C GLN A 14 0.19 19.40 -23.32
N PRO A 15 1.12 19.52 -24.26
CA PRO A 15 1.38 18.47 -25.21
C PRO A 15 1.65 17.19 -24.40
N LYS A 16 0.95 16.10 -24.74
CA LYS A 16 1.26 14.79 -24.17
C LYS A 16 2.75 14.57 -24.38
N ARG A 17 3.55 14.62 -23.31
CA ARG A 17 4.95 14.22 -23.40
C ARG A 17 4.92 12.82 -23.98
N GLY A 18 5.46 12.67 -25.17
CA GLY A 18 5.64 11.35 -25.77
C GLY A 18 6.34 10.47 -24.75
N SER A 19 5.81 9.29 -24.52
CA SER A 19 6.46 8.31 -23.66
C SER A 19 7.83 8.02 -24.26
N ILE A 20 8.91 8.44 -23.61
CA ILE A 20 10.29 8.12 -23.96
C ILE A 20 10.61 6.69 -23.49
N TRP A 21 9.64 5.81 -23.57
CA TRP A 21 9.81 4.45 -23.12
C TRP A 21 10.24 3.60 -24.30
N PHE A 22 11.53 3.32 -24.35
CA PHE A 22 12.01 2.19 -25.10
C PHE A 22 11.44 0.95 -24.41
N ASN A 23 10.50 0.30 -25.06
CA ASN A 23 9.95 -0.98 -24.61
C ASN A 23 10.94 -2.07 -25.02
N ASP A 24 12.15 -2.03 -24.45
CA ASP A 24 13.25 -2.96 -24.75
C ASP A 24 13.13 -4.29 -23.99
N GLY A 25 12.01 -4.49 -23.26
CA GLY A 25 11.79 -5.71 -22.47
C GLY A 25 12.67 -5.82 -21.23
N SER A 26 13.49 -4.82 -20.91
CA SER A 26 14.46 -4.87 -19.81
C SER A 26 13.83 -4.83 -18.41
N CYS A 27 12.53 -4.51 -18.30
CA CYS A 27 11.81 -4.47 -17.03
C CYS A 27 10.53 -5.31 -17.09
N ILE A 28 10.64 -6.59 -16.80
CA ILE A 28 9.47 -7.44 -16.56
C ILE A 28 8.92 -7.08 -15.17
N ARG A 29 7.83 -6.28 -15.16
CA ARG A 29 7.12 -6.00 -13.90
C ARG A 29 6.60 -7.31 -13.30
N LEU A 30 7.04 -7.64 -12.09
CA LEU A 30 6.47 -8.73 -11.33
C LEU A 30 5.01 -8.42 -11.01
N ARG A 31 4.08 -9.16 -11.63
CA ARG A 31 2.64 -9.04 -11.34
C ARG A 31 2.26 -10.04 -10.26
N PRO A 32 1.43 -9.65 -9.28
CA PRO A 32 0.95 -10.61 -8.29
C PRO A 32 0.05 -11.65 -8.96
N LEU A 33 0.37 -12.94 -8.80
CA LEU A 33 -0.36 -14.06 -9.43
C LEU A 33 -1.39 -14.69 -8.47
N PHE A 34 -1.13 -14.62 -7.16
CA PHE A 34 -1.99 -15.20 -6.12
C PHE A 34 -1.87 -14.37 -4.84
N LYS A 35 -2.75 -14.65 -3.88
CA LYS A 35 -2.73 -13.99 -2.57
C LYS A 35 -1.39 -14.23 -1.87
N ASP A 36 -0.84 -13.18 -1.27
CA ASP A 36 0.46 -13.18 -0.57
C ASP A 36 1.68 -13.46 -1.49
N HIS A 37 1.52 -13.33 -2.82
CA HIS A 37 2.64 -13.39 -3.75
C HIS A 37 3.54 -12.16 -3.63
N VAL A 38 2.97 -10.96 -3.64
CA VAL A 38 3.71 -9.70 -3.50
C VAL A 38 3.03 -8.83 -2.45
N TRP A 39 3.80 -8.43 -1.45
CA TRP A 39 3.43 -7.35 -0.56
C TRP A 39 4.23 -6.11 -0.90
N SER A 40 3.60 -4.96 -0.82
CA SER A 40 4.26 -3.69 -1.09
C SER A 40 3.98 -2.67 0.01
N TYR A 41 4.96 -1.81 0.28
CA TYR A 41 4.81 -0.68 1.17
C TYR A 41 5.47 0.57 0.61
N ASP A 42 4.98 1.72 1.05
CA ASP A 42 5.51 3.04 0.72
C ASP A 42 5.12 4.01 1.83
N PHE A 43 6.00 4.97 2.14
CA PHE A 43 5.74 5.90 3.21
C PHE A 43 4.86 7.07 2.78
N VAL A 44 3.84 7.36 3.60
CA VAL A 44 3.05 8.58 3.49
C VAL A 44 3.40 9.52 4.63
N ALA A 45 3.69 10.77 4.28
CA ALA A 45 3.95 11.83 5.24
C ALA A 45 2.70 12.68 5.47
N ASP A 46 2.47 13.03 6.73
CA ASP A 46 1.44 13.95 7.18
C ASP A 46 1.91 14.70 8.45
N ARG A 47 1.05 15.46 9.08
CA ARG A 47 1.35 16.20 10.31
C ARG A 47 0.12 16.31 11.21
N THR A 48 0.35 16.44 12.52
CA THR A 48 -0.68 16.85 13.47
C THR A 48 -0.93 18.35 13.39
N HIS A 49 -2.07 18.81 13.94
CA HIS A 49 -2.47 20.23 13.98
C HIS A 49 -1.37 21.16 14.51
N ASP A 50 -0.60 20.71 15.50
CA ASP A 50 0.54 21.41 16.06
C ASP A 50 1.81 21.40 15.18
N GLY A 51 1.70 20.90 13.94
CA GLY A 51 2.79 20.88 12.96
C GLY A 51 3.77 19.72 13.10
N ARG A 52 3.66 18.88 14.13
CA ARG A 52 4.57 17.75 14.30
C ARG A 52 4.37 16.69 13.22
N PRO A 53 5.45 16.14 12.66
CA PRO A 53 5.36 15.18 11.58
C PRO A 53 4.69 13.88 12.01
N LEU A 54 3.94 13.29 11.08
CA LEU A 54 3.45 11.92 11.08
C LEU A 54 4.07 11.18 9.90
N ARG A 55 4.49 9.95 10.13
CA ARG A 55 4.88 9.00 9.08
C ARG A 55 3.93 7.83 9.17
N ILE A 56 3.35 7.45 8.05
CA ILE A 56 2.39 6.37 7.92
C ILE A 56 3.02 5.32 7.03
N LEU A 57 3.02 4.08 7.48
CA LEU A 57 3.52 2.92 6.76
C LEU A 57 2.35 2.01 6.38
N PRO A 58 1.78 2.14 5.18
CA PRO A 58 0.86 1.16 4.63
C PRO A 58 1.63 -0.07 4.14
N LEU A 59 1.14 -1.25 4.43
CA LEU A 59 1.58 -2.51 3.84
C LEU A 59 0.40 -3.15 3.13
N ILE A 60 0.55 -3.43 1.85
CA ILE A 60 -0.53 -3.85 0.97
C ILE A 60 -0.22 -5.21 0.36
N ASN A 61 -1.20 -6.09 0.31
CA ASN A 61 -1.16 -7.26 -0.55
C ASN A 61 -1.58 -6.85 -1.96
N GLU A 62 -0.67 -6.88 -2.91
CA GLU A 62 -0.93 -6.39 -4.27
C GLU A 62 -1.98 -7.22 -5.02
N TYR A 63 -2.13 -8.50 -4.72
CA TYR A 63 -3.13 -9.35 -5.36
C TYR A 63 -4.54 -9.06 -4.84
N SER A 64 -4.73 -9.15 -3.53
CA SER A 64 -6.04 -8.97 -2.91
C SER A 64 -6.43 -7.52 -2.69
N ARG A 65 -5.50 -6.57 -2.84
CA ARG A 65 -5.66 -5.14 -2.50
C ARG A 65 -5.88 -4.89 -1.01
N GLU A 66 -5.76 -5.91 -0.17
CA GLU A 66 -5.90 -5.82 1.26
C GLU A 66 -4.81 -4.93 1.85
N CYS A 67 -5.18 -3.95 2.67
CA CYS A 67 -4.26 -3.22 3.51
C CYS A 67 -3.98 -4.04 4.78
N LEU A 68 -2.83 -4.72 4.82
CA LEU A 68 -2.45 -5.62 5.90
C LEU A 68 -2.22 -4.87 7.21
N THR A 69 -1.58 -3.71 7.12
CA THR A 69 -1.40 -2.79 8.24
C THR A 69 -1.26 -1.35 7.75
N LEU A 70 -1.59 -0.42 8.63
CA LEU A 70 -1.46 1.03 8.43
C LEU A 70 -0.87 1.62 9.70
N GLU A 71 0.45 1.47 9.85
CA GLU A 71 1.16 1.87 11.07
C GLU A 71 1.47 3.37 11.04
N VAL A 72 1.19 4.08 12.14
CA VAL A 72 1.44 5.53 12.25
C VAL A 72 2.39 5.81 13.41
N ARG A 73 3.52 6.45 13.10
CA ARG A 73 4.53 6.88 14.07
C ARG A 73 5.02 8.30 13.76
N ARG A 74 5.74 8.90 14.69
CA ARG A 74 6.42 10.19 14.44
C ARG A 74 7.61 10.03 13.50
N LYS A 75 8.32 8.91 13.60
CA LYS A 75 9.47 8.54 12.78
C LYS A 75 9.50 7.03 12.60
N PHE A 76 10.09 6.58 11.52
CA PHE A 76 10.45 5.18 11.30
C PHE A 76 11.95 5.07 11.08
N LYS A 77 12.55 4.10 11.71
CA LYS A 77 13.90 3.61 11.44
C LYS A 77 13.79 2.21 10.84
N ALA A 78 14.85 1.71 10.23
CA ALA A 78 14.86 0.36 9.66
C ALA A 78 14.38 -0.74 10.63
N PRO A 79 14.81 -0.77 11.93
CA PRO A 79 14.27 -1.75 12.88
C PRO A 79 12.75 -1.66 13.09
N ASP A 80 12.18 -0.45 13.03
CA ASP A 80 10.73 -0.26 13.19
C ASP A 80 9.95 -0.88 12.03
N VAL A 81 10.47 -0.75 10.80
CA VAL A 81 9.87 -1.37 9.60
C VAL A 81 9.95 -2.88 9.70
N ILE A 82 11.11 -3.41 10.12
CA ILE A 82 11.33 -4.85 10.34
C ILE A 82 10.33 -5.39 11.37
N GLU A 83 10.11 -4.68 12.47
CA GLU A 83 9.15 -5.05 13.50
C GLU A 83 7.72 -5.17 12.93
N VAL A 84 7.29 -4.17 12.15
CA VAL A 84 5.96 -4.14 11.52
C VAL A 84 5.80 -5.32 10.57
N LEU A 85 6.78 -5.56 9.70
CA LEU A 85 6.77 -6.67 8.75
C LEU A 85 6.77 -8.02 9.46
N ALA A 86 7.63 -8.21 10.46
CA ALA A 86 7.69 -9.44 11.27
C ALA A 86 6.33 -9.73 11.95
N GLY A 87 5.68 -8.69 12.49
CA GLY A 87 4.34 -8.82 13.06
C GLY A 87 3.29 -9.28 12.04
N GLN A 88 3.41 -8.90 10.78
CA GLN A 88 2.50 -9.35 9.73
C GLN A 88 2.85 -10.78 9.26
N PHE A 89 4.12 -11.16 9.21
CA PHE A 89 4.53 -12.53 8.89
C PHE A 89 4.01 -13.54 9.90
N LEU A 90 4.02 -13.21 11.17
CA LEU A 90 3.45 -14.07 12.21
C LEU A 90 1.93 -14.26 12.05
N LYS A 91 1.22 -13.26 11.53
CA LYS A 91 -0.25 -13.29 11.37
C LYS A 91 -0.71 -13.93 10.06
N LYS A 92 0.00 -13.70 8.98
CA LYS A 92 -0.42 -14.04 7.61
C LYS A 92 0.49 -15.05 6.92
N GLY A 93 1.67 -15.32 7.47
CA GLY A 93 2.73 -16.05 6.79
C GLY A 93 3.65 -15.13 5.99
N LEU A 94 4.68 -15.72 5.40
CA LEU A 94 5.66 -15.00 4.58
C LEU A 94 5.12 -14.79 3.17
N PRO A 95 5.23 -13.58 2.59
CA PRO A 95 4.95 -13.37 1.18
C PRO A 95 6.04 -13.94 0.30
N GLY A 96 5.73 -14.17 -0.97
CA GLY A 96 6.73 -14.55 -1.96
C GLY A 96 7.75 -13.42 -2.23
N HIS A 97 7.29 -12.17 -2.22
CA HIS A 97 8.12 -10.98 -2.48
C HIS A 97 7.67 -9.80 -1.63
N ILE A 98 8.61 -8.92 -1.31
CA ILE A 98 8.32 -7.61 -0.74
C ILE A 98 8.86 -6.54 -1.68
N ARG A 99 8.01 -5.57 -2.02
CA ARG A 99 8.35 -4.42 -2.84
C ARG A 99 8.32 -3.15 -2.00
N SER A 100 9.38 -2.36 -2.08
CA SER A 100 9.41 -1.02 -1.52
C SER A 100 10.08 -0.06 -2.49
N ASP A 101 9.74 1.21 -2.39
CA ASP A 101 10.58 2.22 -2.96
C ASP A 101 11.83 2.36 -2.04
N ASN A 102 13.04 2.36 -2.63
CA ASN A 102 14.31 2.39 -1.90
C ASN A 102 14.48 3.70 -1.12
N GLY A 103 13.68 3.90 -0.08
CA GLY A 103 13.88 4.98 0.85
C GLY A 103 15.21 4.82 1.62
N PRO A 104 15.80 5.92 2.11
CA PRO A 104 17.03 5.90 2.91
C PRO A 104 16.90 5.08 4.21
N GLU A 105 15.68 4.66 4.54
CA GLU A 105 15.37 3.79 5.68
C GLU A 105 15.90 2.36 5.48
N PHE A 106 16.07 1.92 4.22
CA PHE A 106 16.64 0.63 3.85
C PHE A 106 18.08 0.82 3.35
N THR A 107 19.00 0.87 4.28
CA THR A 107 20.43 0.80 3.95
C THR A 107 20.86 -0.65 3.80
N ALA A 108 21.95 -0.90 3.07
CA ALA A 108 22.56 -2.24 2.92
C ALA A 108 22.82 -2.97 4.26
N ARG A 109 22.85 -2.24 5.37
CA ARG A 109 22.98 -2.78 6.71
C ARG A 109 21.67 -3.35 7.26
N ALA A 110 20.52 -2.72 6.93
CA ALA A 110 19.21 -3.23 7.28
C ALA A 110 18.86 -4.48 6.46
N ASP A 111 19.26 -4.52 5.19
CA ASP A 111 19.11 -5.71 4.34
C ASP A 111 19.86 -6.91 4.87
N ARG A 112 21.08 -6.73 5.38
CA ARG A 112 21.85 -7.82 6.02
C ARG A 112 21.20 -8.31 7.31
N GLN A 113 20.78 -7.38 8.19
CA GLN A 113 20.08 -7.75 9.43
C GLN A 113 18.75 -8.46 9.16
N TRP A 114 18.11 -8.09 8.06
CA TRP A 114 16.89 -8.74 7.59
C TRP A 114 17.18 -10.17 7.11
N GLN A 115 18.17 -10.35 6.23
CA GLN A 115 18.60 -11.65 5.73
C GLN A 115 19.05 -12.59 6.87
N GLU A 116 19.81 -12.07 7.83
CA GLU A 116 20.25 -12.83 9.01
C GLU A 116 19.08 -13.30 9.91
N LYS A 117 18.01 -12.49 10.01
CA LYS A 117 16.88 -12.76 10.90
C LYS A 117 15.84 -13.70 10.31
N PHE A 118 15.74 -13.77 9.00
CA PHE A 118 14.72 -14.55 8.27
C PHE A 118 15.30 -15.68 7.40
N ASN A 119 16.53 -16.07 7.70
CA ASN A 119 17.26 -17.24 7.19
C ASN A 119 16.60 -17.97 6.02
N ASP A 120 17.14 -17.80 4.79
CA ASP A 120 16.94 -18.64 3.58
C ASP A 120 15.53 -18.73 2.92
N GLN A 121 14.55 -17.97 3.33
CA GLN A 121 13.35 -17.89 2.52
C GLN A 121 13.45 -16.68 1.59
N ASN A 122 13.41 -16.92 0.29
CA ASN A 122 13.57 -15.99 -0.82
C ASN A 122 12.66 -14.76 -0.75
N LEU A 123 12.91 -13.87 0.21
CA LEU A 123 12.31 -12.55 0.29
C LEU A 123 13.16 -11.62 -0.58
N PHE A 124 12.80 -11.49 -1.85
CA PHE A 124 13.39 -10.48 -2.70
C PHE A 124 12.77 -9.13 -2.38
N ILE A 125 13.57 -8.24 -1.79
CA ILE A 125 13.27 -6.80 -1.77
C ILE A 125 13.67 -6.29 -3.14
N GLU A 126 12.71 -6.09 -4.03
CA GLU A 126 12.98 -5.46 -5.31
C GLU A 126 13.24 -3.95 -5.09
N PRO A 127 14.39 -3.41 -5.56
CA PRO A 127 14.61 -1.97 -5.55
C PRO A 127 13.49 -1.30 -6.34
N GLY A 128 12.82 -0.30 -5.75
CA GLY A 128 11.66 0.33 -6.34
C GLY A 128 11.98 0.96 -7.68
N SER A 129 11.41 0.43 -8.72
CA SER A 129 11.24 1.13 -9.97
C SER A 129 10.03 2.04 -9.81
N PRO A 130 10.11 3.35 -10.04
CA PRO A 130 8.98 4.27 -9.84
C PRO A 130 7.70 3.83 -10.54
N TRP A 131 7.80 3.16 -11.68
CA TRP A 131 6.66 2.63 -12.45
C TRP A 131 6.09 1.32 -11.90
N GLU A 132 6.77 0.65 -10.98
CA GLU A 132 6.31 -0.59 -10.35
C GLU A 132 5.44 -0.33 -9.12
N ASN A 133 5.51 0.88 -8.55
CA ASN A 133 4.84 1.26 -7.32
C ASN A 133 3.36 1.68 -7.49
N GLY A 134 2.78 1.47 -8.67
CA GLY A 134 1.41 1.92 -8.99
C GLY A 134 0.31 1.40 -8.05
N TYR A 135 0.56 0.30 -7.33
CA TYR A 135 -0.37 -0.19 -6.30
C TYR A 135 -0.36 0.68 -5.06
N ASN A 136 0.84 1.03 -4.57
CA ASN A 136 1.00 1.93 -3.44
C ASN A 136 0.56 3.34 -3.78
N GLU A 137 0.90 3.86 -4.97
CA GLU A 137 0.44 5.18 -5.42
C GLU A 137 -1.08 5.28 -5.43
N SER A 138 -1.75 4.26 -6.01
CA SER A 138 -3.21 4.21 -6.03
C SER A 138 -3.82 4.09 -4.63
N PHE A 139 -3.19 3.34 -3.72
CA PHE A 139 -3.62 3.22 -2.34
C PHE A 139 -3.41 4.53 -1.58
N ASN A 140 -2.22 5.10 -1.68
CA ASN A 140 -1.84 6.35 -1.02
C ASN A 140 -2.72 7.52 -1.49
N GLY A 141 -3.08 7.56 -2.77
CA GLY A 141 -4.05 8.51 -3.30
C GLY A 141 -5.39 8.41 -2.58
N LYS A 142 -5.94 7.20 -2.44
CA LYS A 142 -7.20 6.97 -1.73
C LYS A 142 -7.11 7.32 -0.25
N LEU A 143 -6.03 6.92 0.42
CA LEU A 143 -5.79 7.28 1.82
C LEU A 143 -5.77 8.80 2.01
N ARG A 144 -5.14 9.54 1.09
CA ARG A 144 -5.14 11.01 1.13
C ARG A 144 -6.54 11.58 0.89
N ASP A 145 -7.20 11.16 -0.17
CA ASP A 145 -8.48 11.73 -0.58
C ASP A 145 -9.61 11.41 0.40
N GLU A 146 -9.61 10.21 0.98
CA GLU A 146 -10.69 9.72 1.81
C GLU A 146 -10.48 9.98 3.32
N LEU A 147 -9.24 10.20 3.76
CA LEU A 147 -8.93 10.44 5.17
C LEU A 147 -8.05 11.66 5.40
N LEU A 148 -6.80 11.67 4.87
CA LEU A 148 -5.80 12.63 5.32
C LEU A 148 -6.13 14.07 4.93
N ASN A 149 -6.76 14.29 3.78
CA ASN A 149 -7.16 15.63 3.31
C ASN A 149 -8.41 16.16 4.02
N GLY A 150 -9.22 15.26 4.62
CA GLY A 150 -10.47 15.61 5.31
C GLY A 150 -10.34 15.73 6.82
N GLU A 151 -9.26 15.22 7.42
CA GLU A 151 -9.12 15.14 8.87
C GLU A 151 -7.95 16.00 9.39
N ILE A 152 -8.15 16.56 10.57
CA ILE A 152 -7.12 17.30 11.31
C ILE A 152 -6.78 16.50 12.56
N PHE A 153 -5.62 15.89 12.60
CA PHE A 153 -5.18 15.09 13.75
C PHE A 153 -4.61 15.97 14.86
N ASN A 154 -5.22 15.96 16.03
CA ASN A 154 -4.72 16.70 17.20
C ASN A 154 -3.59 15.97 17.92
N SER A 155 -3.51 14.66 17.76
CA SER A 155 -2.50 13.83 18.42
C SER A 155 -2.08 12.63 17.56
N LEU A 156 -0.92 12.03 17.89
CA LEU A 156 -0.49 10.77 17.30
C LEU A 156 -1.50 9.64 17.58
N LYS A 157 -2.05 9.60 18.79
CA LYS A 157 -3.02 8.56 19.18
C LYS A 157 -4.31 8.66 18.39
N GLU A 158 -4.80 9.86 18.16
CA GLU A 158 -5.97 10.10 17.31
C GLU A 158 -5.70 9.66 15.87
N ALA A 159 -4.56 10.05 15.30
CA ALA A 159 -4.16 9.59 13.95
C ALA A 159 -4.11 8.06 13.86
N GLN A 160 -3.57 7.37 14.87
CA GLN A 160 -3.53 5.91 14.92
C GLN A 160 -4.94 5.29 14.94
N ILE A 161 -5.87 5.87 15.70
CA ILE A 161 -7.25 5.36 15.80
C ILE A 161 -8.00 5.57 14.51
N LEU A 162 -7.94 6.77 13.93
CA LEU A 162 -8.69 7.11 12.71
C LEU A 162 -8.15 6.37 11.49
N THR A 163 -6.82 6.23 11.37
CA THR A 163 -6.22 5.45 10.28
C THR A 163 -6.56 3.96 10.37
N GLU A 164 -6.57 3.38 11.57
CA GLU A 164 -6.95 1.98 11.76
C GLU A 164 -8.45 1.77 11.46
N ARG A 165 -9.32 2.71 11.86
CA ARG A 165 -10.74 2.67 11.49
C ARG A 165 -10.91 2.71 9.99
N TRP A 166 -10.26 3.66 9.30
CA TRP A 166 -10.29 3.77 7.84
C TRP A 166 -9.76 2.50 7.16
N ARG A 167 -8.67 1.89 7.68
CA ARG A 167 -8.12 0.63 7.16
C ARG A 167 -9.15 -0.50 7.19
N ARG A 168 -9.92 -0.61 8.27
CA ARG A 168 -11.00 -1.62 8.38
C ARG A 168 -12.10 -1.34 7.38
N GLU A 169 -12.56 -0.11 7.30
CA GLU A 169 -13.57 0.30 6.32
C GLU A 169 -13.10 0.04 4.88
N TYR A 170 -11.84 0.35 4.57
CA TYR A 170 -11.21 0.06 3.29
C TYR A 170 -11.21 -1.43 2.96
N ASN A 171 -10.85 -2.28 3.90
CA ASN A 171 -10.76 -3.72 3.68
C ASN A 171 -12.13 -4.41 3.63
N GLU A 172 -13.06 -3.99 4.47
CA GLU A 172 -14.31 -4.73 4.72
C GLU A 172 -15.48 -4.24 3.86
N PHE A 173 -15.50 -2.95 3.54
CA PHE A 173 -16.67 -2.33 2.90
C PHE A 173 -16.37 -1.64 1.57
N ARG A 174 -15.18 -1.10 1.40
CA ARG A 174 -14.87 -0.27 0.23
C ARG A 174 -14.85 -1.10 -1.05
N PRO A 175 -15.68 -0.77 -2.07
CA PRO A 175 -15.66 -1.47 -3.34
C PRO A 175 -14.41 -1.16 -4.16
N HIS A 176 -13.84 -2.17 -4.79
CA HIS A 176 -12.68 -2.06 -5.67
C HIS A 176 -13.00 -2.53 -7.08
N SER A 177 -12.82 -1.67 -8.08
CA SER A 177 -13.07 -2.02 -9.49
C SER A 177 -12.25 -3.22 -9.96
N ALA A 178 -10.98 -3.32 -9.53
CA ALA A 178 -10.10 -4.44 -9.84
C ALA A 178 -10.53 -5.77 -9.19
N LEU A 179 -11.47 -5.75 -8.23
CA LEU A 179 -12.01 -6.90 -7.53
C LEU A 179 -13.51 -7.11 -7.85
N ASN A 180 -13.96 -6.68 -9.04
CA ASN A 180 -15.37 -6.71 -9.42
C ASN A 180 -16.28 -6.01 -8.40
N TYR A 181 -15.83 -4.86 -7.90
CA TYR A 181 -16.50 -4.05 -6.89
C TYR A 181 -16.71 -4.74 -5.53
N LYS A 182 -15.99 -5.82 -5.26
CA LYS A 182 -15.93 -6.43 -3.93
C LYS A 182 -14.88 -5.74 -3.07
N PRO A 183 -15.05 -5.73 -1.74
CA PRO A 183 -14.01 -5.25 -0.83
C PRO A 183 -12.82 -6.22 -0.78
N PRO A 184 -11.61 -5.74 -0.41
CA PRO A 184 -10.39 -6.55 -0.38
C PRO A 184 -10.42 -7.74 0.57
N ALA A 185 -11.08 -7.61 1.72
CA ALA A 185 -11.19 -8.64 2.74
C ALA A 185 -12.63 -8.76 3.28
N PRO A 186 -13.59 -9.21 2.48
CA PRO A 186 -15.00 -9.29 2.88
C PRO A 186 -15.28 -10.35 3.94
N SER A 187 -14.32 -11.16 4.32
CA SER A 187 -14.48 -12.28 5.24
C SER A 187 -14.98 -11.91 6.66
N ALA A 188 -14.87 -10.62 7.03
CA ALA A 188 -15.44 -10.12 8.28
C ALA A 188 -16.96 -9.90 8.19
N ILE A 189 -17.53 -9.80 6.99
CA ILE A 189 -18.95 -9.49 6.73
C ILE A 189 -19.77 -10.76 6.52
N LEU A 190 -19.13 -11.83 6.05
CA LEU A 190 -19.82 -13.11 5.83
C LEU A 190 -19.93 -13.86 7.17
N PRO A 191 -21.14 -14.30 7.57
CA PRO A 191 -21.30 -15.21 8.70
C PRO A 191 -20.44 -16.47 8.47
N LYS A 192 -19.80 -16.97 9.52
CA LYS A 192 -18.90 -18.15 9.45
C LYS A 192 -19.54 -19.42 8.88
N GLU A 193 -20.85 -19.43 8.72
CA GLU A 193 -21.64 -20.59 8.24
C GLU A 193 -21.63 -20.79 6.71
N GLN A 194 -21.06 -19.87 5.92
CA GLN A 194 -21.07 -19.98 4.45
C GLN A 194 -19.75 -20.40 3.81
N VAL A 195 -18.78 -20.86 4.58
CA VAL A 195 -17.60 -21.54 4.01
C VAL A 195 -17.96 -23.00 3.76
N GLN A 196 -18.74 -23.26 2.72
CA GLN A 196 -18.88 -24.61 2.19
C GLN A 196 -17.55 -25.01 1.55
N ILE A 197 -16.82 -25.85 2.23
CA ILE A 197 -15.67 -26.58 1.66
C ILE A 197 -16.25 -27.45 0.55
N PRO A 198 -15.81 -27.31 -0.71
CA PRO A 198 -16.26 -28.22 -1.76
C PRO A 198 -15.73 -29.62 -1.43
N VAL A 199 -16.64 -30.52 -1.07
CA VAL A 199 -16.35 -31.96 -0.91
C VAL A 199 -15.93 -32.45 -2.30
N ARG A 200 -14.65 -32.75 -2.48
CA ARG A 200 -14.19 -33.50 -3.64
C ARG A 200 -14.79 -34.92 -3.54
N LEU A 201 -15.78 -35.17 -4.36
CA LEU A 201 -16.20 -36.52 -4.66
C LEU A 201 -15.09 -37.20 -5.47
N THR A 202 -14.33 -38.06 -4.84
CA THR A 202 -13.45 -39.01 -5.53
C THR A 202 -14.35 -40.14 -6.03
N TYR A 203 -14.38 -40.28 -7.37
CA TYR A 203 -14.76 -41.52 -8.06
C TYR A 203 -13.50 -42.26 -8.44
#